data_3ec25378662da4bd7825a3234e04726d
#
_entry.id   3ec25378662da4bd7825a3234e04726d
#
_cell.length_a   1.000
_cell.length_b   1.000
_cell.length_c   1.000
_cell.angle_alpha   90.00
_cell.angle_beta   90.00
_cell.angle_gamma   90.00
#
_symmetry.space_group_name_H-M   'P 1'
#
loop_
_entity.id
_entity.type
_entity.pdbx_description
1 polymer ?
#
loop_
_entity_poly.entity_id
_entity_poly.type
_entity_poly.pdbx_seq_one_letter_code
_entity_poly.pdbx_strand_id
1 'polypeptide(L)'
;MEYVQHTKKLKISQSTCIDIMVENFNKVGAKVVNNPSVEGQVMLKCEVEDSKMENRPYRSLVGSHLFVATNTRPDIAFAVGWLSRHLEKPSEEHYNAYIRVLRYPESTATNEICHRSKPDDLKMSAFSDAY
;
A
#
# COMPACT_ATOMS: atom_id res chain seq x y z
N MET A 1 -5.58 12.42 5.07
CA MET A 1 -6.32 12.36 3.80
C MET A 1 -6.59 13.78 3.36
N GLU A 2 -6.17 14.11 2.16
CA GLU A 2 -6.22 15.45 1.61
C GLU A 2 -7.25 15.49 0.48
N TYR A 3 -8.08 16.51 0.46
CA TYR A 3 -9.14 16.68 -0.53
C TYR A 3 -8.95 18.01 -1.25
N VAL A 4 -8.88 17.97 -2.56
CA VAL A 4 -8.89 19.16 -3.39
C VAL A 4 -10.09 19.10 -4.31
N GLN A 5 -11.03 20.01 -4.11
CA GLN A 5 -12.23 20.11 -4.92
C GLN A 5 -12.10 21.26 -5.92
N HIS A 6 -12.15 20.92 -7.18
CA HIS A 6 -12.30 21.87 -8.28
C HIS A 6 -13.63 21.63 -8.99
N THR A 7 -14.08 22.61 -9.79
CA THR A 7 -15.32 22.49 -10.58
C THR A 7 -15.35 21.15 -11.32
N LYS A 8 -16.27 20.26 -10.94
CA LYS A 8 -16.49 18.93 -11.52
C LYS A 8 -15.35 17.89 -11.31
N LYS A 9 -14.40 18.16 -10.42
CA LYS A 9 -13.32 17.20 -10.08
C LYS A 9 -13.10 17.19 -8.59
N LEU A 10 -13.01 15.99 -8.03
CA LEU A 10 -12.58 15.75 -6.64
C LEU A 10 -11.30 14.91 -6.69
N LYS A 11 -10.24 15.41 -6.08
CA LYS A 11 -8.95 14.72 -5.94
C LYS A 11 -8.76 14.33 -4.49
N ILE A 12 -8.34 13.09 -4.27
CA ILE A 12 -8.10 12.53 -2.94
C ILE A 12 -6.69 11.97 -2.91
N SER A 13 -5.88 12.40 -1.93
CA SER A 13 -4.52 11.94 -1.71
C SER A 13 -4.20 11.72 -0.24
N GLN A 14 -3.09 11.07 0.05
CA GLN A 14 -2.56 10.83 1.40
C GLN A 14 -1.04 11.02 1.45
N SER A 15 -0.50 12.03 0.75
CA SER A 15 0.94 12.28 0.69
C SER A 15 1.55 12.39 2.09
N THR A 16 1.00 13.24 2.94
CA THR A 16 1.46 13.41 4.33
C THR A 16 1.47 12.10 5.13
N CYS A 17 0.47 11.23 4.92
CA CYS A 17 0.42 9.93 5.60
C CYS A 17 1.55 9.01 5.12
N ILE A 18 1.85 9.02 3.83
CA ILE A 18 2.95 8.26 3.24
C ILE A 18 4.29 8.76 3.78
N ASP A 19 4.50 10.07 3.84
CA ASP A 19 5.73 10.68 4.37
C ASP A 19 5.98 10.26 5.83
N ILE A 20 4.96 10.34 6.68
CA ILE A 20 5.03 9.88 8.08
C ILE A 20 5.36 8.39 8.18
N MET A 21 4.80 7.57 7.30
CA MET A 21 5.13 6.13 7.25
C MET A 21 6.60 5.90 6.89
N VAL A 22 7.10 6.58 5.86
CA VAL A 22 8.50 6.47 5.42
C VAL A 22 9.46 6.88 6.53
N GLU A 23 9.15 7.98 7.23
CA GLU A 23 9.93 8.45 8.38
C GLU A 23 9.92 7.44 9.53
N ASN A 24 8.74 6.94 9.92
CA ASN A 24 8.58 5.99 11.03
C ASN A 24 9.36 4.68 10.81
N PHE A 25 9.52 4.26 9.57
CA PHE A 25 10.28 3.05 9.22
C PHE A 25 11.73 3.34 8.79
N ASN A 26 12.21 4.59 8.97
CA ASN A 26 13.58 5.03 8.66
C ASN A 26 14.01 4.71 7.22
N LYS A 27 13.13 4.91 6.23
CA LYS A 27 13.38 4.64 4.82
C LYS A 27 13.47 5.88 3.94
N VAL A 28 13.58 7.05 4.56
CA VAL A 28 13.77 8.33 3.84
C VAL A 28 15.00 8.24 2.93
N GLY A 29 14.86 8.64 1.68
CA GLY A 29 15.94 8.63 0.70
C GLY A 29 16.35 7.23 0.21
N ALA A 30 15.55 6.20 0.47
CA ALA A 30 15.80 4.86 -0.05
C ALA A 30 15.65 4.83 -1.59
N LYS A 31 16.35 3.88 -2.23
CA LYS A 31 16.31 3.73 -3.70
C LYS A 31 14.86 3.58 -4.19
N VAL A 32 14.48 4.44 -5.12
CA VAL A 32 13.18 4.44 -5.81
C VAL A 32 12.91 3.09 -6.46
N VAL A 33 11.66 2.62 -6.37
CA VAL A 33 11.17 1.41 -7.06
C VAL A 33 9.94 1.75 -7.89
N ASN A 34 9.89 1.20 -9.11
CA ASN A 34 8.80 1.47 -10.05
C ASN A 34 7.66 0.45 -9.96
N ASN A 35 7.84 -0.60 -9.15
CA ASN A 35 6.84 -1.67 -9.00
C ASN A 35 6.80 -2.10 -7.53
N PRO A 36 5.60 -2.16 -6.90
CA PRO A 36 5.46 -2.57 -5.50
C PRO A 36 5.81 -4.05 -5.25
N SER A 37 5.70 -4.91 -6.26
CA SER A 37 6.01 -6.33 -6.16
C SER A 37 7.03 -6.76 -7.21
N VAL A 38 7.71 -7.87 -6.97
CA VAL A 38 8.56 -8.52 -7.98
C VAL A 38 7.73 -9.57 -8.70
N GLU A 39 7.70 -9.49 -10.03
CA GLU A 39 7.00 -10.45 -10.85
C GLU A 39 7.58 -11.86 -10.66
N GLY A 40 6.72 -12.86 -10.52
CA GLY A 40 7.14 -14.25 -10.32
C GLY A 40 7.69 -14.58 -8.92
N GLN A 41 7.71 -13.62 -7.99
CA GLN A 41 8.15 -13.91 -6.62
C GLN A 41 7.11 -14.75 -5.89
N VAL A 42 7.47 -16.00 -5.57
CA VAL A 42 6.68 -16.88 -4.72
C VAL A 42 7.23 -16.80 -3.30
N MET A 43 6.40 -16.39 -2.35
CA MET A 43 6.75 -16.40 -0.94
C MET A 43 6.09 -17.60 -0.28
N LEU A 44 6.91 -18.43 0.36
CA LEU A 44 6.44 -19.60 1.06
C LEU A 44 6.00 -19.24 2.48
N LYS A 45 5.00 -19.94 2.99
CA LYS A 45 4.61 -19.83 4.39
C LYS A 45 5.77 -20.30 5.28
N CYS A 46 6.16 -19.47 6.24
CA CYS A 46 7.19 -19.85 7.21
C CYS A 46 6.54 -20.71 8.28
N GLU A 47 7.08 -21.90 8.52
CA GLU A 47 6.57 -22.83 9.55
C GLU A 47 7.17 -22.55 10.92
N VAL A 48 8.38 -21.97 10.95
CA VAL A 48 9.14 -21.66 12.16
C VAL A 48 9.26 -20.14 12.31
N GLU A 49 9.23 -19.66 13.54
CA GLU A 49 9.48 -18.24 13.82
C GLU A 49 10.91 -17.87 13.45
N ASP A 50 11.07 -16.82 12.66
CA ASP A 50 12.38 -16.29 12.27
C ASP A 50 12.87 -15.33 13.35
N SER A 51 13.95 -15.70 14.05
CA SER A 51 14.56 -14.89 15.12
C SER A 51 14.97 -13.49 14.66
N LYS A 52 15.21 -13.30 13.37
CA LYS A 52 15.52 -11.99 12.77
C LYS A 52 14.32 -11.06 12.76
N MET A 53 13.11 -11.59 12.97
CA MET A 53 11.87 -10.82 12.98
C MET A 53 11.43 -10.35 14.36
N GLU A 54 12.07 -10.83 15.44
CA GLU A 54 11.67 -10.58 16.84
C GLU A 54 11.50 -9.10 17.18
N ASN A 55 12.35 -8.22 16.60
CA ASN A 55 12.32 -6.78 16.85
C ASN A 55 11.85 -5.96 15.63
N ARG A 56 11.30 -6.59 14.59
CA ARG A 56 10.85 -5.88 13.39
C ARG A 56 9.35 -5.60 13.44
N PRO A 57 8.91 -4.34 13.22
CA PRO A 57 7.50 -3.94 13.37
C PRO A 57 6.65 -4.36 12.15
N TYR A 58 6.67 -5.64 11.77
CA TYR A 58 5.99 -6.13 10.58
C TYR A 58 4.48 -5.88 10.62
N ARG A 59 3.82 -6.17 11.74
CA ARG A 59 2.36 -5.96 11.88
C ARG A 59 1.96 -4.49 11.77
N SER A 60 2.76 -3.59 12.38
CA SER A 60 2.53 -2.15 12.28
C SER A 60 2.70 -1.64 10.85
N LEU A 61 3.73 -2.13 10.16
CA LEU A 61 4.00 -1.81 8.77
C LEU A 61 2.84 -2.25 7.86
N VAL A 62 2.34 -3.48 8.04
CA VAL A 62 1.18 -4.00 7.29
C VAL A 62 -0.07 -3.16 7.56
N GLY A 63 -0.37 -2.85 8.82
CA GLY A 63 -1.55 -2.06 9.20
C GLY A 63 -1.56 -0.67 8.57
N SER A 64 -0.40 0.01 8.58
CA SER A 64 -0.27 1.33 7.97
C SER A 64 -0.51 1.30 6.46
N HIS A 65 0.04 0.30 5.76
CA HIS A 65 -0.18 0.17 4.32
C HIS A 65 -1.59 -0.25 3.95
N LEU A 66 -2.24 -1.11 4.75
CA LEU A 66 -3.64 -1.45 4.54
C LEU A 66 -4.52 -0.20 4.59
N PHE A 67 -4.27 0.69 5.54
CA PHE A 67 -5.00 1.95 5.64
C PHE A 67 -4.83 2.81 4.38
N VAL A 68 -3.62 2.94 3.86
CA VAL A 68 -3.36 3.72 2.64
C VAL A 68 -3.94 3.03 1.40
N ALA A 69 -3.77 1.72 1.28
CA ALA A 69 -4.26 0.92 0.15
C ALA A 69 -5.79 0.99 0.00
N THR A 70 -6.51 0.87 1.11
CA THR A 70 -7.98 0.88 1.09
C THR A 70 -8.59 2.24 0.85
N ASN A 71 -7.87 3.32 1.17
CA ASN A 71 -8.42 4.68 1.08
C ASN A 71 -8.04 5.39 -0.23
N THR A 72 -6.76 5.36 -0.62
CA THR A 72 -6.28 6.22 -1.73
C THR A 72 -5.32 5.54 -2.71
N ARG A 73 -4.79 4.36 -2.37
CA ARG A 73 -3.76 3.69 -3.17
C ARG A 73 -4.16 2.25 -3.53
N PRO A 74 -5.18 2.06 -4.37
CA PRO A 74 -5.58 0.73 -4.82
C PRO A 74 -4.49 0.00 -5.62
N ASP A 75 -3.53 0.72 -6.16
CA ASP A 75 -2.38 0.20 -6.90
C ASP A 75 -1.44 -0.69 -6.05
N ILE A 76 -1.40 -0.50 -4.73
CA ILE A 76 -0.64 -1.36 -3.81
C ILE A 76 -1.51 -2.43 -3.12
N ALA A 77 -2.83 -2.41 -3.30
CA ALA A 77 -3.75 -3.26 -2.56
C ALA A 77 -3.44 -4.76 -2.72
N PHE A 78 -3.08 -5.20 -3.92
CA PHE A 78 -2.70 -6.59 -4.17
C PHE A 78 -1.44 -7.00 -3.38
N ALA A 79 -0.37 -6.20 -3.47
CA ALA A 79 0.89 -6.50 -2.80
C ALA A 79 0.74 -6.52 -1.27
N VAL A 80 0.01 -5.53 -0.72
CA VAL A 80 -0.29 -5.44 0.71
C VAL A 80 -1.15 -6.61 1.18
N GLY A 81 -2.22 -6.93 0.44
CA GLY A 81 -3.11 -8.05 0.74
C GLY A 81 -2.38 -9.40 0.72
N TRP A 82 -1.47 -9.58 -0.23
CA TRP A 82 -0.70 -10.80 -0.32
C TRP A 82 0.27 -10.97 0.86
N LEU A 83 1.02 -9.93 1.20
CA LEU A 83 1.95 -9.93 2.32
C LEU A 83 1.25 -10.00 3.69
N SER A 84 0.02 -9.51 3.80
CA SER A 84 -0.76 -9.58 5.04
C SER A 84 -1.12 -11.01 5.45
N ARG A 85 -1.06 -11.99 4.53
CA ARG A 85 -1.29 -13.40 4.84
C ARG A 85 -0.19 -14.00 5.73
N HIS A 86 0.96 -13.35 5.82
CA HIS A 86 2.13 -13.82 6.58
C HIS A 86 2.31 -13.11 7.93
N LEU A 87 1.24 -12.56 8.52
CA LEU A 87 1.28 -11.81 9.78
C LEU A 87 1.65 -12.65 11.01
N GLU A 88 1.32 -13.94 11.01
CA GLU A 88 1.60 -14.81 12.15
C GLU A 88 3.08 -15.14 12.28
N LYS A 89 3.69 -15.56 11.18
CA LYS A 89 5.08 -15.97 11.13
C LYS A 89 5.79 -15.37 9.92
N PRO A 90 6.09 -14.06 9.96
CA PRO A 90 6.81 -13.42 8.86
C PRO A 90 8.28 -13.86 8.85
N SER A 91 8.84 -14.02 7.66
CA SER A 91 10.27 -14.21 7.45
C SER A 91 10.95 -12.91 7.05
N GLU A 92 12.28 -12.92 7.04
CA GLU A 92 13.07 -11.79 6.53
C GLU A 92 12.73 -11.45 5.08
N GLU A 93 12.41 -12.44 4.25
CA GLU A 93 11.98 -12.25 2.87
C GLU A 93 10.67 -11.46 2.79
N HIS A 94 9.68 -11.81 3.63
CA HIS A 94 8.42 -11.07 3.72
C HIS A 94 8.65 -9.62 4.13
N TYR A 95 9.54 -9.40 5.10
CA TYR A 95 9.87 -8.04 5.54
C TYR A 95 10.54 -7.23 4.42
N ASN A 96 11.51 -7.80 3.72
CA ASN A 96 12.20 -7.13 2.62
C ASN A 96 11.26 -6.80 1.46
N ALA A 97 10.33 -7.70 1.14
CA ALA A 97 9.29 -7.44 0.16
C ALA A 97 8.37 -6.30 0.61
N TYR A 98 8.04 -6.24 1.91
CA TYR A 98 7.24 -5.15 2.44
C TYR A 98 7.95 -3.80 2.40
N ILE A 99 9.26 -3.76 2.66
CA ILE A 99 10.08 -2.54 2.49
C ILE A 99 10.04 -2.07 1.03
N ARG A 100 9.98 -2.99 0.07
CA ARG A 100 9.79 -2.63 -1.35
C ARG A 100 8.43 -1.98 -1.58
N VAL A 101 7.37 -2.54 -0.99
CA VAL A 101 6.02 -1.94 -1.06
C VAL A 101 6.02 -0.54 -0.46
N LEU A 102 6.76 -0.28 0.63
CA LEU A 102 6.87 1.05 1.25
C LEU A 102 7.56 2.08 0.32
N ARG A 103 8.59 1.66 -0.40
CA ARG A 103 9.34 2.55 -1.31
C ARG A 103 8.55 2.98 -2.55
N TYR A 104 7.61 2.17 -2.99
CA TYR A 104 6.80 2.49 -4.16
C TYR A 104 5.84 3.67 -3.92
N PRO A 105 5.05 3.75 -2.84
CA PRO A 105 4.24 4.92 -2.51
C PRO A 105 5.07 6.19 -2.31
N GLU A 106 6.28 6.09 -1.74
CA GLU A 106 7.19 7.23 -1.60
C GLU A 106 7.52 7.82 -2.98
N SER A 107 7.91 6.98 -3.93
CA SER A 107 8.25 7.42 -5.29
C SER A 107 7.07 7.93 -6.10
N THR A 108 5.86 7.58 -5.71
CA THR A 108 4.60 7.92 -6.37
C THR A 108 3.64 8.68 -5.43
N ALA A 109 4.17 9.43 -4.46
CA ALA A 109 3.39 10.14 -3.44
C ALA A 109 2.40 11.16 -4.02
N THR A 110 2.69 11.67 -5.22
CA THR A 110 1.81 12.57 -5.97
C THR A 110 0.64 11.89 -6.66
N ASN A 111 0.58 10.55 -6.67
CA ASN A 111 -0.53 9.84 -7.25
C ASN A 111 -1.79 10.04 -6.40
N GLU A 112 -2.87 10.39 -7.05
CA GLU A 112 -4.15 10.74 -6.44
C GLU A 112 -5.32 10.03 -7.13
N ILE A 113 -6.38 9.75 -6.38
CA ILE A 113 -7.65 9.32 -6.97
C ILE A 113 -8.39 10.56 -7.44
N CYS A 114 -8.76 10.59 -8.71
CA CYS A 114 -9.50 11.70 -9.31
C CYS A 114 -10.90 11.24 -9.70
N HIS A 115 -11.92 11.77 -9.03
CA HIS A 115 -13.31 11.62 -9.39
C HIS A 115 -13.73 12.79 -10.25
N ARG A 116 -14.31 12.50 -11.41
CA ARG A 116 -14.84 13.51 -12.34
C ARG A 116 -16.36 13.39 -12.42
N SER A 117 -17.07 14.49 -12.21
CA SER A 117 -18.51 14.54 -12.45
C SER A 117 -18.79 14.64 -13.96
N LYS A 118 -19.64 13.75 -14.47
CA LYS A 118 -20.26 13.88 -15.79
C LYS A 118 -21.66 14.48 -15.61
N PRO A 119 -22.00 15.58 -16.27
CA PRO A 119 -23.24 16.31 -15.98
C PRO A 119 -24.54 15.56 -16.33
N ASP A 120 -24.51 14.56 -17.21
CA ASP A 120 -25.72 13.99 -17.81
C ASP A 120 -25.94 12.49 -17.58
N ASP A 121 -25.14 11.80 -16.75
CA ASP A 121 -25.26 10.35 -16.59
C ASP A 121 -25.10 9.93 -15.12
N LEU A 122 -26.20 9.98 -14.38
CA LEU A 122 -26.31 9.42 -13.02
C LEU A 122 -26.55 7.89 -13.10
N LYS A 123 -25.61 7.14 -13.70
CA LYS A 123 -25.62 5.69 -13.66
C LYS A 123 -24.82 5.19 -12.48
N MET A 124 -25.47 4.47 -11.62
CA MET A 124 -24.83 3.73 -10.54
C MET A 124 -24.51 2.33 -11.05
N SER A 125 -23.24 1.94 -10.98
CA SER A 125 -22.79 0.58 -11.29
C SER A 125 -22.11 -0.01 -10.05
N ALA A 126 -22.51 -1.21 -9.66
CA ALA A 126 -21.90 -1.95 -8.58
C ALA A 126 -21.36 -3.27 -9.11
N PHE A 127 -20.18 -3.64 -8.66
CA PHE A 127 -19.55 -4.92 -8.96
C PHE A 127 -19.26 -5.63 -7.65
N SER A 128 -19.54 -6.91 -7.58
CA SER A 128 -19.15 -7.74 -6.44
C SER A 128 -18.55 -9.03 -6.95
N ASP A 129 -17.46 -9.48 -6.30
CA ASP A 129 -16.96 -10.84 -6.49
C ASP A 129 -17.90 -11.78 -5.71
N ALA A 130 -18.56 -12.68 -6.42
CA ALA A 130 -19.32 -13.78 -5.85
C ALA A 130 -18.57 -15.08 -6.12
N TYR A 131 -18.25 -15.83 -5.05
CA TYR A 131 -17.82 -17.20 -5.12
C TYR A 131 -19.04 -18.12 -5.15
#